data_e4168a36c24a3099648bf38b9c2232f8
#
_entry.id   e4168a36c24a3099648bf38b9c2232f8
#
_cell.length_a   1.000
_cell.length_b   1.000
_cell.length_c   1.000
_cell.angle_alpha   90.00
_cell.angle_beta   90.00
_cell.angle_gamma   90.00
#
_symmetry.space_group_name_H-M   'P 1'
#
loop_
_entity.id
_entity.type
_entity.pdbx_description
1 polymer ?
#
loop_
_entity_poly.entity_id
_entity_poly.type
_entity_poly.pdbx_seq_one_letter_code
_entity_poly.pdbx_strand_id
1 'polypeptide(L)'
;MKKSDFYFDLPEDLIAQYPPEKRGQSRLMTLDRLSGAREHTTVCKLPDILCGEKFLSACGEKPLLVFNDTKVRKARLAAVNEKTGAQTEFLLLDDINGDGLLWKVMTKRARRKRENDVYIFSSGGEERIKAAIRCFEDEYLLLEFENPINDAWLEKNGHVPLPPYIKRKDAPADSERYQTIYANQTGSTAAPTAGLHFTKEILDAFAARGIESVFITLHVGLGTFLPVRSENIEDHKMHSEVFNIDEKTAEKIESAKKAGRKIIAVGTTSVRTLESAWIDGKLNRGGNKTSIFIYPGYKFKAVDALFTNFHTPESTLLILVSAFAGRELILESYAEAIKEGYHFFSYGDAMLIY
;
A
#
# COMPACT_ATOMS: atom_id res chain seq x y z
N MET A 1 14.00 -17.75 -9.62
CA MET A 1 14.29 -17.74 -8.15
C MET A 1 13.12 -18.38 -7.42
N LYS A 2 13.38 -19.03 -6.28
CA LYS A 2 12.30 -19.61 -5.47
C LYS A 2 11.73 -18.59 -4.51
N LYS A 3 10.45 -18.74 -4.17
CA LYS A 3 9.79 -17.96 -3.13
C LYS A 3 10.52 -18.09 -1.79
N SER A 4 10.97 -19.30 -1.46
CA SER A 4 11.74 -19.61 -0.25
C SER A 4 13.08 -18.85 -0.15
N ASP A 5 13.64 -18.34 -1.24
CA ASP A 5 14.84 -17.49 -1.22
C ASP A 5 14.61 -16.16 -0.49
N PHE A 6 13.34 -15.80 -0.25
CA PHE A 6 12.89 -14.59 0.46
C PHE A 6 12.28 -14.91 1.81
N TYR A 7 12.57 -16.09 2.35
CA TYR A 7 12.14 -16.47 3.68
C TYR A 7 13.10 -15.90 4.74
N PHE A 8 12.54 -15.47 5.84
CA PHE A 8 13.23 -15.20 7.11
C PHE A 8 12.26 -15.46 8.26
N ASP A 9 12.79 -15.80 9.42
CA ASP A 9 11.98 -16.03 10.61
C ASP A 9 11.56 -14.67 11.21
N LEU A 10 10.26 -14.42 11.27
CA LEU A 10 9.67 -13.19 11.82
C LEU A 10 8.87 -13.55 13.08
N PRO A 11 9.32 -13.14 14.27
CA PRO A 11 8.56 -13.29 15.51
C PRO A 11 7.19 -12.60 15.42
N GLU A 12 6.12 -13.27 15.84
CA GLU A 12 4.75 -12.72 15.73
C GLU A 12 4.55 -11.45 16.56
N ASP A 13 5.25 -11.29 17.66
CA ASP A 13 5.20 -10.13 18.55
C ASP A 13 5.78 -8.86 17.90
N LEU A 14 6.62 -9.00 16.89
CA LEU A 14 7.12 -7.88 16.10
C LEU A 14 6.13 -7.42 15.02
N ILE A 15 5.01 -8.12 14.81
CA ILE A 15 3.97 -7.70 13.89
C ILE A 15 3.05 -6.67 14.56
N ALA A 16 3.19 -5.40 14.18
CA ALA A 16 2.44 -4.29 14.78
C ALA A 16 0.93 -4.45 14.60
N GLN A 17 0.20 -4.58 15.71
CA GLN A 17 -1.26 -4.69 15.73
C GLN A 17 -1.95 -3.32 15.85
N TYR A 18 -1.23 -2.30 16.32
CA TYR A 18 -1.70 -0.94 16.51
C TYR A 18 -0.70 0.05 15.94
N PRO A 19 -1.15 1.22 15.45
CA PRO A 19 -0.24 2.27 15.07
C PRO A 19 0.52 2.80 16.30
N PRO A 20 1.71 3.39 16.13
CA PRO A 20 2.44 4.05 17.21
C PRO A 20 1.55 5.14 17.84
N GLU A 21 1.74 5.41 19.13
CA GLU A 21 0.92 6.38 19.87
C GLU A 21 0.88 7.74 19.15
N LYS A 22 2.02 8.22 18.73
CA LYS A 22 2.16 9.45 17.94
C LYS A 22 2.65 9.13 16.53
N ARG A 23 1.92 9.60 15.52
CA ARG A 23 2.35 9.51 14.12
C ARG A 23 3.69 10.24 13.94
N GLY A 24 4.58 9.72 13.10
CA GLY A 24 5.92 10.28 12.86
C GLY A 24 7.01 9.82 13.82
N GLN A 25 6.67 9.08 14.88
CA GLN A 25 7.64 8.58 15.87
C GLN A 25 8.09 7.13 15.64
N SER A 26 7.65 6.50 14.55
CA SER A 26 8.16 5.17 14.16
C SER A 26 9.67 5.23 14.00
N ARG A 27 10.33 4.12 14.30
CA ARG A 27 11.77 3.97 14.04
C ARG A 27 12.02 3.99 12.52
N LEU A 28 13.19 4.45 12.15
CA LEU A 28 13.65 4.50 10.77
C LEU A 28 15.03 3.87 10.69
N MET A 29 15.20 2.87 9.84
CA MET A 29 16.50 2.39 9.41
C MET A 29 16.86 3.07 8.09
N THR A 30 17.97 3.78 8.01
CA THR A 30 18.54 4.18 6.73
C THR A 30 19.50 3.11 6.23
N LEU A 31 19.46 2.84 4.93
CA LEU A 31 20.33 1.88 4.27
C LEU A 31 20.96 2.50 3.02
N ASP A 32 22.26 2.69 3.05
CA ASP A 32 23.04 2.99 1.87
C ASP A 32 23.32 1.67 1.13
N ARG A 33 22.67 1.49 -0.02
CA ARG A 33 22.77 0.24 -0.80
C ARG A 33 24.11 0.00 -1.45
N LEU A 34 24.96 1.02 -1.55
CA LEU A 34 26.30 0.89 -2.15
C LEU A 34 27.32 0.43 -1.10
N SER A 35 27.33 1.05 0.07
CA SER A 35 28.24 0.71 1.16
C SER A 35 27.70 -0.38 2.10
N GLY A 36 26.40 -0.63 2.10
CA GLY A 36 25.72 -1.50 3.07
C GLY A 36 25.58 -0.87 4.46
N ALA A 37 25.97 0.40 4.62
CA ALA A 37 25.90 1.09 5.91
C ALA A 37 24.45 1.30 6.36
N ARG A 38 24.17 1.02 7.63
CA ARG A 38 22.85 1.16 8.26
C ARG A 38 22.93 2.11 9.45
N GLU A 39 21.91 2.92 9.62
CA GLU A 39 21.76 3.81 10.79
C GLU A 39 20.35 3.74 11.33
N HIS A 40 20.22 3.81 12.66
CA HIS A 40 18.95 3.76 13.35
C HIS A 40 18.56 5.14 13.88
N THR A 41 17.34 5.56 13.57
CA THR A 41 16.79 6.85 13.95
C THR A 41 15.27 6.79 14.03
N THR A 42 14.57 7.90 13.82
CA THR A 42 13.11 8.01 13.79
C THR A 42 12.66 8.78 12.56
N VAL A 43 11.43 8.52 12.10
CA VAL A 43 10.88 9.14 10.88
C VAL A 43 10.82 10.67 10.97
N CYS A 44 10.60 11.24 12.15
CA CYS A 44 10.60 12.70 12.33
C CYS A 44 11.94 13.38 11.97
N LYS A 45 13.04 12.62 11.93
CA LYS A 45 14.36 13.10 11.50
C LYS A 45 14.59 13.05 9.99
N LEU A 46 13.65 12.50 9.22
CA LEU A 46 13.80 12.34 7.78
C LEU A 46 14.11 13.67 7.05
N PRO A 47 13.50 14.83 7.39
CA PRO A 47 13.87 16.10 6.77
C PRO A 47 15.34 16.51 6.98
N ASP A 48 15.91 16.20 8.14
CA ASP A 48 17.31 16.48 8.46
C ASP A 48 18.23 15.51 7.70
N ILE A 49 17.85 14.23 7.61
CA ILE A 49 18.59 13.19 6.88
C ILE A 49 18.71 13.56 5.40
N LEU A 50 17.58 13.93 4.76
CA LEU A 50 17.57 14.26 3.32
C LEU A 50 18.31 15.56 2.96
N CYS A 51 18.62 16.40 3.95
CA CYS A 51 19.46 17.59 3.81
C CYS A 51 20.88 17.38 4.38
N GLY A 52 21.14 16.23 4.99
CA GLY A 52 22.43 15.93 5.61
C GLY A 52 23.52 15.66 4.57
N GLU A 53 24.77 15.97 4.91
CA GLU A 53 25.93 15.81 4.05
C GLU A 53 26.04 14.38 3.50
N LYS A 54 25.82 13.37 4.35
CA LYS A 54 25.88 11.95 3.97
C LYS A 54 24.92 11.62 2.84
N PHE A 55 23.64 12.01 2.95
CA PHE A 55 22.63 11.76 1.93
C PHE A 55 22.93 12.56 0.65
N LEU A 56 23.29 13.83 0.79
CA LEU A 56 23.60 14.70 -0.36
C LEU A 56 24.87 14.25 -1.09
N SER A 57 25.87 13.72 -0.39
CA SER A 57 27.06 13.14 -1.02
C SER A 57 26.73 11.90 -1.85
N ALA A 58 25.77 11.08 -1.40
CA ALA A 58 25.34 9.90 -2.14
C ALA A 58 24.34 10.22 -3.26
N CYS A 59 23.50 11.23 -3.08
CA CYS A 59 22.35 11.52 -3.96
C CYS A 59 22.48 12.80 -4.79
N GLY A 60 23.47 13.67 -4.52
CA GLY A 60 23.65 14.95 -5.19
C GLY A 60 22.75 16.04 -4.61
N GLU A 61 21.80 16.54 -5.39
CA GLU A 61 20.89 17.62 -4.98
C GLU A 61 19.73 17.10 -4.10
N LYS A 62 18.96 18.06 -3.54
CA LYS A 62 17.74 17.76 -2.79
C LYS A 62 16.77 16.95 -3.62
N PRO A 63 16.25 15.85 -3.08
CA PRO A 63 15.41 14.92 -3.83
C PRO A 63 14.01 15.50 -4.11
N LEU A 64 13.28 14.83 -4.99
CA LEU A 64 11.82 14.96 -5.15
C LEU A 64 11.15 13.74 -4.52
N LEU A 65 10.23 13.96 -3.57
CA LEU A 65 9.44 12.88 -2.96
C LEU A 65 8.15 12.66 -3.75
N VAL A 66 7.83 11.39 -4.02
CA VAL A 66 6.60 11.01 -4.71
C VAL A 66 5.75 10.15 -3.79
N PHE A 67 4.57 10.66 -3.44
CA PHE A 67 3.61 10.05 -2.54
C PHE A 67 2.42 9.47 -3.30
N ASN A 68 1.77 8.45 -2.74
CA ASN A 68 0.50 7.94 -3.22
C ASN A 68 -0.64 8.53 -2.37
N ASP A 69 -1.51 9.34 -2.98
CA ASP A 69 -2.62 10.06 -2.32
C ASP A 69 -3.94 9.29 -2.29
N THR A 70 -3.91 8.00 -2.62
CA THR A 70 -5.13 7.19 -2.58
C THR A 70 -5.76 7.19 -1.19
N LYS A 71 -7.11 7.23 -1.14
CA LYS A 71 -7.92 7.18 0.08
C LYS A 71 -8.57 5.81 0.22
N VAL A 72 -8.44 5.21 1.40
CA VAL A 72 -9.07 3.93 1.72
C VAL A 72 -10.57 4.12 1.87
N ARG A 73 -11.32 3.27 1.17
CA ARG A 73 -12.78 3.17 1.30
C ARG A 73 -13.13 2.24 2.47
N LYS A 74 -14.18 2.55 3.23
CA LYS A 74 -14.71 1.63 4.25
C LYS A 74 -15.44 0.46 3.58
N ALA A 75 -14.69 -0.35 2.91
CA ALA A 75 -15.18 -1.36 1.97
C ALA A 75 -15.57 -2.70 2.63
N ARG A 76 -15.39 -2.83 3.96
CA ARG A 76 -15.73 -4.05 4.69
C ARG A 76 -17.13 -3.95 5.27
N LEU A 77 -18.02 -4.85 4.85
CA LEU A 77 -19.44 -4.86 5.21
C LEU A 77 -19.82 -6.16 5.89
N ALA A 78 -20.51 -6.05 7.04
CA ALA A 78 -21.14 -7.18 7.67
C ALA A 78 -22.57 -7.38 7.11
N ALA A 79 -22.95 -8.64 6.87
CA ALA A 79 -24.28 -8.99 6.37
C ALA A 79 -24.78 -10.30 6.97
N VAL A 80 -26.09 -10.47 6.92
CA VAL A 80 -26.76 -11.70 7.35
C VAL A 80 -27.45 -12.34 6.16
N ASN A 81 -27.20 -13.64 5.95
CA ASN A 81 -27.91 -14.39 4.91
C ASN A 81 -29.41 -14.46 5.25
N GLU A 82 -30.25 -14.02 4.33
CA GLU A 82 -31.70 -13.88 4.57
C GLU A 82 -32.37 -15.21 4.93
N LYS A 83 -31.96 -16.32 4.32
CA LYS A 83 -32.57 -17.64 4.54
C LYS A 83 -32.05 -18.35 5.80
N THR A 84 -30.74 -18.23 6.06
CA THR A 84 -30.10 -19.06 7.08
C THR A 84 -29.77 -18.31 8.38
N GLY A 85 -29.87 -16.96 8.36
CA GLY A 85 -29.43 -16.11 9.47
C GLY A 85 -27.91 -16.08 9.67
N ALA A 86 -27.13 -16.74 8.82
CA ALA A 86 -25.69 -16.81 8.97
C ALA A 86 -25.01 -15.46 8.72
N GLN A 87 -24.18 -15.03 9.66
CA GLN A 87 -23.38 -13.83 9.52
C GLN A 87 -22.25 -14.04 8.49
N THR A 88 -22.04 -13.07 7.66
CA THR A 88 -21.01 -13.06 6.61
C THR A 88 -20.41 -11.67 6.51
N GLU A 89 -19.10 -11.60 6.30
CA GLU A 89 -18.39 -10.38 6.00
C GLU A 89 -18.03 -10.38 4.51
N PHE A 90 -18.31 -9.28 3.85
CA PHE A 90 -17.92 -9.00 2.46
C PHE A 90 -16.94 -7.85 2.42
N LEU A 91 -15.95 -7.95 1.56
CA LEU A 91 -15.05 -6.87 1.23
C LEU A 91 -15.31 -6.46 -0.21
N LEU A 92 -15.81 -5.26 -0.39
CA LEU A 92 -16.02 -4.66 -1.70
C LEU A 92 -14.67 -4.31 -2.33
N LEU A 93 -14.52 -4.64 -3.60
CA LEU A 93 -13.30 -4.37 -4.37
C LEU A 93 -13.56 -3.31 -5.44
N ASP A 94 -14.36 -3.66 -6.44
CA ASP A 94 -14.62 -2.81 -7.61
C ASP A 94 -16.13 -2.66 -7.84
N ASP A 95 -16.58 -1.44 -8.10
CA ASP A 95 -17.88 -1.16 -8.69
C ASP A 95 -17.78 -1.40 -10.20
N ILE A 96 -18.40 -2.48 -10.67
CA ILE A 96 -18.18 -2.99 -12.04
C ILE A 96 -18.67 -2.00 -13.09
N ASN A 97 -19.84 -1.39 -12.85
CA ASN A 97 -20.48 -0.49 -13.82
C ASN A 97 -20.27 0.99 -13.46
N GLY A 98 -19.76 1.28 -12.25
CA GLY A 98 -19.64 2.64 -11.74
C GLY A 98 -20.99 3.26 -11.30
N ASP A 99 -22.05 2.44 -11.19
CA ASP A 99 -23.40 2.87 -10.81
C ASP A 99 -23.76 2.53 -9.35
N GLY A 100 -22.86 1.87 -8.62
CA GLY A 100 -23.03 1.47 -7.23
C GLY A 100 -23.91 0.24 -7.02
N LEU A 101 -24.38 -0.42 -8.09
CA LEU A 101 -25.26 -1.58 -8.00
C LEU A 101 -24.51 -2.91 -7.99
N LEU A 102 -23.58 -3.11 -8.93
CA LEU A 102 -22.88 -4.38 -9.12
C LEU A 102 -21.43 -4.29 -8.66
N TRP A 103 -21.13 -5.01 -7.58
CA TRP A 103 -19.81 -4.99 -6.96
C TRP A 103 -19.09 -6.32 -7.05
N LYS A 104 -17.82 -6.27 -7.44
CA LYS A 104 -16.88 -7.37 -7.21
C LYS A 104 -16.48 -7.40 -5.75
N VAL A 105 -16.60 -8.57 -5.12
CA VAL A 105 -16.39 -8.71 -3.67
C VAL A 105 -15.58 -9.96 -3.33
N MET A 106 -14.90 -9.90 -2.19
CA MET A 106 -14.33 -11.07 -1.52
C MET A 106 -15.10 -11.41 -0.24
N THR A 107 -15.16 -12.70 0.09
CA THR A 107 -15.71 -13.17 1.38
C THR A 107 -15.01 -14.46 1.81
N LYS A 108 -14.96 -14.69 3.12
CA LYS A 108 -14.49 -15.99 3.65
C LYS A 108 -15.44 -17.10 3.21
N ARG A 109 -14.85 -18.26 2.85
CA ARG A 109 -15.62 -19.45 2.42
C ARG A 109 -16.52 -19.19 1.22
N ALA A 110 -16.07 -18.43 0.23
CA ALA A 110 -16.84 -18.13 -1.00
C ALA A 110 -17.45 -19.39 -1.62
N ARG A 111 -16.71 -20.51 -1.70
CA ARG A 111 -17.17 -21.80 -2.26
C ARG A 111 -18.40 -22.41 -1.58
N ARG A 112 -18.81 -21.93 -0.39
CA ARG A 112 -20.04 -22.37 0.30
C ARG A 112 -21.25 -21.49 0.01
N LYS A 113 -21.07 -20.44 -0.74
CA LYS A 113 -22.13 -19.53 -1.18
C LYS A 113 -22.76 -20.05 -2.48
N ARG A 114 -23.99 -19.61 -2.78
CA ARG A 114 -24.72 -20.01 -3.98
C ARG A 114 -25.18 -18.78 -4.73
N GLU A 115 -25.34 -18.89 -6.04
CA GLU A 115 -26.01 -17.87 -6.84
C GLU A 115 -27.43 -17.65 -6.31
N ASN A 116 -27.87 -16.40 -6.34
CA ASN A 116 -29.13 -15.91 -5.79
C ASN A 116 -29.27 -16.02 -4.25
N ASP A 117 -28.20 -16.35 -3.50
CA ASP A 117 -28.21 -16.12 -2.06
C ASP A 117 -28.33 -14.62 -1.79
N VAL A 118 -29.34 -14.25 -0.98
CA VAL A 118 -29.61 -12.86 -0.59
C VAL A 118 -29.01 -12.58 0.77
N TYR A 119 -28.40 -11.43 0.88
CA TYR A 119 -27.79 -10.92 2.11
C TYR A 119 -28.36 -9.58 2.48
N ILE A 120 -28.63 -9.40 3.76
CA ILE A 120 -29.13 -8.15 4.35
C ILE A 120 -27.96 -7.46 5.02
N PHE A 121 -27.67 -6.27 4.56
CA PHE A 121 -26.66 -5.36 5.13
C PHE A 121 -27.37 -4.37 6.06
N SER A 122 -26.89 -4.27 7.28
CA SER A 122 -27.36 -3.30 8.26
C SER A 122 -26.17 -2.85 9.09
N SER A 123 -25.97 -1.58 9.24
CA SER A 123 -25.04 -1.04 10.22
C SER A 123 -25.82 -0.17 11.17
N GLY A 124 -25.84 -0.50 12.46
CA GLY A 124 -26.27 0.33 13.61
C GLY A 124 -27.44 1.32 13.45
N GLY A 125 -28.06 1.39 12.27
CA GLY A 125 -29.13 2.29 11.89
C GLY A 125 -30.34 1.55 11.31
N GLU A 126 -31.42 2.31 11.02
CA GLU A 126 -32.71 1.78 10.53
C GLU A 126 -32.67 1.32 9.06
N GLU A 127 -31.63 1.71 8.31
CA GLU A 127 -31.54 1.45 6.87
C GLU A 127 -30.97 0.07 6.60
N ARG A 128 -31.82 -0.82 6.08
CA ARG A 128 -31.42 -2.16 5.61
C ARG A 128 -31.38 -2.15 4.09
N ILE A 129 -30.30 -2.66 3.52
CA ILE A 129 -30.16 -2.84 2.07
C ILE A 129 -29.92 -4.32 1.77
N LYS A 130 -30.51 -4.83 0.71
CA LYS A 130 -30.30 -6.21 0.29
C LYS A 130 -29.36 -6.26 -0.90
N ALA A 131 -28.61 -7.36 -1.00
CA ALA A 131 -27.87 -7.69 -2.20
C ALA A 131 -27.89 -9.20 -2.45
N ALA A 132 -27.85 -9.57 -3.71
CA ALA A 132 -27.86 -10.96 -4.15
C ALA A 132 -26.52 -11.32 -4.84
N ILE A 133 -26.06 -12.55 -4.63
CA ILE A 133 -24.93 -13.09 -5.40
C ILE A 133 -25.42 -13.36 -6.82
N ARG A 134 -24.78 -12.77 -7.83
CA ARG A 134 -25.11 -12.97 -9.25
C ARG A 134 -24.29 -14.07 -9.90
N CYS A 135 -23.00 -14.09 -9.69
CA CYS A 135 -22.13 -15.13 -10.20
C CYS A 135 -20.80 -15.19 -9.43
N PHE A 136 -20.01 -16.18 -9.80
CA PHE A 136 -18.66 -16.40 -9.28
C PHE A 136 -17.64 -16.09 -10.39
N GLU A 137 -16.60 -15.35 -10.05
CA GLU A 137 -15.44 -15.09 -10.91
C GLU A 137 -14.17 -15.53 -10.19
N ASP A 138 -13.66 -16.71 -10.48
CA ASP A 138 -12.48 -17.30 -9.81
C ASP A 138 -12.64 -17.36 -8.28
N GLU A 139 -11.91 -16.52 -7.56
CA GLU A 139 -11.98 -16.40 -6.10
C GLU A 139 -12.91 -15.26 -5.62
N TYR A 140 -13.55 -14.56 -6.54
CA TYR A 140 -14.43 -13.41 -6.28
C TYR A 140 -15.89 -13.76 -6.49
N LEU A 141 -16.77 -12.91 -5.97
CA LEU A 141 -18.21 -12.95 -6.21
C LEU A 141 -18.63 -11.61 -6.83
N LEU A 142 -19.67 -11.66 -7.67
CA LEU A 142 -20.41 -10.46 -8.04
C LEU A 142 -21.64 -10.36 -7.15
N LEU A 143 -21.74 -9.25 -6.42
CA LEU A 143 -22.83 -8.95 -5.50
C LEU A 143 -23.62 -7.75 -6.04
N GLU A 144 -24.89 -7.94 -6.32
CA GLU A 144 -25.78 -6.90 -6.82
C GLU A 144 -26.70 -6.40 -5.71
N PHE A 145 -26.62 -5.10 -5.43
CA PHE A 145 -27.43 -4.40 -4.45
C PHE A 145 -28.78 -3.99 -5.07
N GLU A 146 -29.85 -4.01 -4.27
CA GLU A 146 -31.19 -3.55 -4.69
C GLU A 146 -31.27 -2.05 -4.92
N ASN A 147 -30.41 -1.26 -4.24
CA ASN A 147 -30.24 0.17 -4.41
C ASN A 147 -28.76 0.51 -4.52
N PRO A 148 -28.40 1.56 -5.29
CA PRO A 148 -27.00 1.96 -5.41
C PRO A 148 -26.36 2.30 -4.07
N ILE A 149 -25.17 1.77 -3.83
CA ILE A 149 -24.33 2.17 -2.70
C ILE A 149 -23.15 3.02 -3.21
N ASN A 150 -22.85 4.09 -2.51
CA ASN A 150 -21.78 5.00 -2.84
C ASN A 150 -20.82 5.21 -1.66
N ASP A 151 -19.77 5.99 -1.87
CA ASP A 151 -18.78 6.26 -0.84
C ASP A 151 -19.38 6.91 0.42
N ALA A 152 -20.42 7.74 0.30
CA ALA A 152 -21.09 8.36 1.46
C ALA A 152 -21.86 7.30 2.28
N TRP A 153 -22.50 6.35 1.60
CA TRP A 153 -23.15 5.22 2.26
C TRP A 153 -22.11 4.32 2.93
N LEU A 154 -21.00 4.01 2.25
CA LEU A 154 -19.91 3.20 2.79
C LEU A 154 -19.22 3.87 3.98
N GLU A 155 -19.03 5.17 3.96
CA GLU A 155 -18.46 5.91 5.10
C GLU A 155 -19.30 5.77 6.37
N LYS A 156 -20.63 5.74 6.23
CA LYS A 156 -21.58 5.60 7.33
C LYS A 156 -21.74 4.15 7.81
N ASN A 157 -21.72 3.18 6.87
CA ASN A 157 -22.16 1.81 7.13
C ASN A 157 -21.03 0.78 7.06
N GLY A 158 -19.88 1.14 6.51
CA GLY A 158 -18.74 0.24 6.32
C GLY A 158 -17.71 0.35 7.44
N HIS A 159 -16.84 -0.65 7.45
CA HIS A 159 -15.67 -0.76 8.31
C HIS A 159 -14.38 -0.59 7.54
N VAL A 160 -13.33 -0.14 8.23
CA VAL A 160 -11.99 -0.04 7.66
C VAL A 160 -11.47 -1.45 7.30
N PRO A 161 -11.04 -1.69 6.05
CA PRO A 161 -10.56 -2.99 5.62
C PRO A 161 -9.12 -3.25 6.10
N LEU A 162 -8.93 -3.40 7.43
CA LEU A 162 -7.61 -3.72 7.97
C LEU A 162 -7.06 -5.01 7.35
N PRO A 163 -5.75 -5.07 7.07
CA PRO A 163 -5.10 -6.25 6.51
C PRO A 163 -5.23 -7.49 7.39
N PRO A 164 -5.14 -8.71 6.84
CA PRO A 164 -5.42 -9.96 7.57
C PRO A 164 -4.43 -10.30 8.69
N TYR A 165 -3.24 -9.67 8.70
CA TYR A 165 -2.26 -9.84 9.78
C TYR A 165 -2.57 -8.97 11.03
N ILE A 166 -3.47 -7.99 10.91
CA ILE A 166 -4.05 -7.28 12.06
C ILE A 166 -5.20 -8.15 12.57
N LYS A 167 -4.95 -8.89 13.66
CA LYS A 167 -5.85 -9.94 14.19
C LYS A 167 -6.97 -9.38 15.08
N ARG A 168 -7.25 -8.08 15.02
CA ARG A 168 -8.31 -7.42 15.77
C ARG A 168 -9.36 -6.81 14.85
N LYS A 169 -10.53 -6.49 15.40
CA LYS A 169 -11.53 -5.67 14.70
C LYS A 169 -11.01 -4.24 14.57
N ASP A 170 -11.51 -3.53 13.58
CA ASP A 170 -11.29 -2.10 13.45
C ASP A 170 -11.92 -1.34 14.62
N ALA A 171 -11.24 -0.29 15.03
CA ALA A 171 -11.68 0.66 16.04
C ALA A 171 -11.97 2.02 15.38
N PRO A 172 -12.75 2.92 16.01
CA PRO A 172 -13.01 4.25 15.45
C PRO A 172 -11.74 5.02 15.04
N ALA A 173 -10.66 4.86 15.82
CA ALA A 173 -9.37 5.48 15.52
C ALA A 173 -8.75 4.98 14.20
N ASP A 174 -9.04 3.75 13.75
CA ASP A 174 -8.50 3.23 12.48
C ASP A 174 -9.03 3.99 11.27
N SER A 175 -10.21 4.61 11.36
CA SER A 175 -10.74 5.46 10.29
C SER A 175 -9.80 6.63 9.95
N GLU A 176 -9.07 7.16 10.94
CA GLU A 176 -8.07 8.20 10.77
C GLU A 176 -6.66 7.61 10.63
N ARG A 177 -6.32 6.61 11.47
CA ARG A 177 -4.96 6.11 11.57
C ARG A 177 -4.55 5.20 10.41
N TYR A 178 -5.52 4.54 9.74
CA TYR A 178 -5.29 3.75 8.52
C TYR A 178 -5.52 4.57 7.24
N GLN A 179 -5.30 5.89 7.33
CA GLN A 179 -5.28 6.85 6.22
C GLN A 179 -4.02 7.71 6.27
N THR A 180 -3.50 8.11 5.12
CA THR A 180 -2.47 9.14 5.06
C THR A 180 -3.11 10.51 5.31
N ILE A 181 -2.33 11.47 5.84
CA ILE A 181 -2.83 12.83 6.09
C ILE A 181 -3.14 13.62 4.80
N TYR A 182 -2.65 13.12 3.67
CA TYR A 182 -2.84 13.69 2.34
C TYR A 182 -3.73 12.82 1.44
N ALA A 183 -4.45 11.85 2.01
CA ALA A 183 -5.38 11.00 1.28
C ALA A 183 -6.47 11.85 0.61
N ASN A 184 -6.63 11.69 -0.72
CA ASN A 184 -7.49 12.54 -1.55
C ASN A 184 -8.43 11.72 -2.44
N GLN A 185 -7.90 10.78 -3.23
CA GLN A 185 -8.64 10.03 -4.24
C GLN A 185 -9.19 8.72 -3.65
N THR A 186 -10.52 8.66 -3.41
CA THR A 186 -11.17 7.45 -2.86
C THR A 186 -11.21 6.32 -3.90
N GLY A 187 -10.94 5.08 -3.46
CA GLY A 187 -11.01 3.90 -4.33
C GLY A 187 -10.17 2.72 -3.85
N SER A 188 -9.34 2.91 -2.83
CA SER A 188 -8.42 1.89 -2.35
C SER A 188 -9.06 0.99 -1.29
N THR A 189 -8.74 -0.31 -1.31
CA THR A 189 -9.08 -1.25 -0.25
C THR A 189 -7.97 -1.40 0.79
N ALA A 190 -6.82 -0.76 0.57
CA ALA A 190 -5.72 -0.72 1.53
C ALA A 190 -4.97 0.62 1.49
N ALA A 191 -4.43 1.04 2.63
CA ALA A 191 -3.65 2.26 2.72
C ALA A 191 -2.26 2.10 2.06
N PRO A 192 -1.69 3.15 1.46
CA PRO A 192 -0.28 3.20 1.10
C PRO A 192 0.55 3.38 2.38
N THR A 193 0.85 2.24 3.04
CA THR A 193 1.22 2.19 4.46
C THR A 193 2.49 2.95 4.83
N ALA A 194 3.46 3.06 3.91
CA ALA A 194 4.62 3.92 4.11
C ALA A 194 4.24 5.39 4.32
N GLY A 195 3.13 5.82 3.74
CA GLY A 195 2.59 7.17 3.91
C GLY A 195 2.01 7.44 5.31
N LEU A 196 1.67 6.39 6.07
CA LEU A 196 1.09 6.54 7.41
C LEU A 196 2.07 7.15 8.43
N HIS A 197 3.35 7.13 8.13
CA HIS A 197 4.38 7.70 8.99
C HIS A 197 4.44 9.23 8.95
N PHE A 198 3.94 9.86 7.89
CA PHE A 198 4.09 11.29 7.69
C PHE A 198 3.04 12.09 8.48
N THR A 199 3.49 13.22 9.02
CA THR A 199 2.66 14.22 9.68
C THR A 199 2.74 15.54 8.90
N LYS A 200 1.83 16.47 9.21
CA LYS A 200 1.86 17.81 8.60
C LYS A 200 3.19 18.50 8.91
N GLU A 201 3.71 18.36 10.12
CA GLU A 201 4.97 18.95 10.55
C GLU A 201 6.16 18.44 9.73
N ILE A 202 6.17 17.14 9.39
CA ILE A 202 7.23 16.56 8.54
C ILE A 202 7.13 17.13 7.12
N LEU A 203 5.91 17.22 6.55
CA LEU A 203 5.73 17.78 5.21
C LEU A 203 6.07 19.28 5.17
N ASP A 204 5.67 20.04 6.18
CA ASP A 204 6.01 21.45 6.32
C ASP A 204 7.55 21.61 6.47
N ALA A 205 8.20 20.71 7.21
CA ALA A 205 9.64 20.72 7.36
C ALA A 205 10.40 20.40 6.05
N PHE A 206 9.84 19.55 5.19
CA PHE A 206 10.36 19.36 3.83
C PHE A 206 10.29 20.65 3.01
N ALA A 207 9.09 21.26 2.98
CA ALA A 207 8.88 22.49 2.23
C ALA A 207 9.81 23.62 2.71
N ALA A 208 9.96 23.82 4.02
CA ALA A 208 10.86 24.81 4.61
C ALA A 208 12.34 24.59 4.25
N ARG A 209 12.72 23.32 3.96
CA ARG A 209 14.07 22.96 3.52
C ARG A 209 14.23 22.94 1.99
N GLY A 210 13.17 23.27 1.24
CA GLY A 210 13.17 23.24 -0.21
C GLY A 210 13.20 21.83 -0.81
N ILE A 211 12.72 20.84 -0.05
CA ILE A 211 12.47 19.48 -0.55
C ILE A 211 11.04 19.44 -1.07
N GLU A 212 10.89 19.21 -2.37
CA GLU A 212 9.59 19.18 -3.01
C GLU A 212 8.91 17.83 -2.86
N SER A 213 7.56 17.86 -2.80
CA SER A 213 6.69 16.69 -2.77
C SER A 213 5.66 16.76 -3.90
N VAL A 214 5.39 15.64 -4.54
CA VAL A 214 4.33 15.48 -5.54
C VAL A 214 3.51 14.22 -5.23
N PHE A 215 2.31 14.16 -5.79
CA PHE A 215 1.36 13.11 -5.51
C PHE A 215 0.95 12.39 -6.78
N ILE A 216 0.87 11.08 -6.69
CA ILE A 216 0.31 10.19 -7.69
C ILE A 216 -0.79 9.38 -7.02
N THR A 217 -1.71 8.83 -7.78
CA THR A 217 -2.73 7.93 -7.25
C THR A 217 -2.49 6.51 -7.76
N LEU A 218 -2.47 5.53 -6.86
CA LEU A 218 -2.64 4.13 -7.20
C LEU A 218 -3.63 3.52 -6.20
N HIS A 219 -4.74 3.00 -6.70
CA HIS A 219 -5.71 2.31 -5.86
C HIS A 219 -5.21 0.92 -5.52
N VAL A 220 -4.83 0.74 -4.24
CA VAL A 220 -4.26 -0.51 -3.75
C VAL A 220 -5.36 -1.54 -3.57
N GLY A 221 -5.24 -2.64 -4.29
CA GLY A 221 -6.09 -3.82 -4.11
C GLY A 221 -5.58 -4.74 -3.01
N LEU A 222 -6.45 -5.65 -2.56
CA LEU A 222 -6.08 -6.68 -1.57
C LEU A 222 -4.95 -7.60 -2.04
N GLY A 223 -4.80 -7.78 -3.35
CA GLY A 223 -3.74 -8.62 -3.93
C GLY A 223 -2.34 -8.27 -3.44
N THR A 224 -2.12 -7.01 -3.02
CA THR A 224 -0.85 -6.54 -2.46
C THR A 224 -0.47 -7.26 -1.15
N PHE A 225 -1.46 -7.75 -0.38
CA PHE A 225 -1.22 -8.47 0.89
C PHE A 225 -1.34 -9.99 0.75
N LEU A 226 -1.64 -10.49 -0.43
CA LEU A 226 -1.68 -11.93 -0.65
C LEU A 226 -0.27 -12.50 -0.79
N PRO A 227 0.01 -13.66 -0.16
CA PRO A 227 1.30 -14.30 -0.31
C PRO A 227 1.52 -14.77 -1.75
N VAL A 228 2.77 -14.82 -2.18
CA VAL A 228 3.15 -15.46 -3.45
C VAL A 228 2.78 -16.93 -3.37
N ARG A 229 1.93 -17.40 -4.30
CA ARG A 229 1.45 -18.79 -4.31
C ARG A 229 2.31 -19.72 -5.15
N SER A 230 3.00 -19.19 -6.17
CA SER A 230 3.92 -19.94 -7.02
C SER A 230 5.21 -20.27 -6.28
N GLU A 231 5.81 -21.42 -6.59
CA GLU A 231 7.11 -21.80 -6.05
C GLU A 231 8.23 -20.95 -6.66
N ASN A 232 8.20 -20.78 -8.00
CA ASN A 232 9.08 -19.85 -8.69
C ASN A 232 8.40 -18.48 -8.74
N ILE A 233 9.14 -17.44 -8.38
CA ILE A 233 8.59 -16.08 -8.34
C ILE A 233 8.22 -15.57 -9.74
N GLU A 234 8.92 -16.00 -10.78
CA GLU A 234 8.67 -15.61 -12.17
C GLU A 234 7.27 -16.05 -12.67
N ASP A 235 6.70 -17.12 -12.06
CA ASP A 235 5.37 -17.64 -12.41
C ASP A 235 4.25 -16.87 -11.70
N HIS A 236 4.59 -15.95 -10.79
CA HIS A 236 3.60 -15.16 -10.05
C HIS A 236 2.90 -14.13 -10.95
N LYS A 237 1.58 -14.13 -10.91
CA LYS A 237 0.74 -13.15 -11.60
C LYS A 237 0.25 -12.09 -10.62
N MET A 238 0.70 -10.86 -10.82
CA MET A 238 0.22 -9.70 -10.07
C MET A 238 -1.20 -9.33 -10.48
N HIS A 239 -2.02 -8.95 -9.50
CA HIS A 239 -3.30 -8.31 -9.77
C HIS A 239 -3.11 -6.96 -10.44
N SER A 240 -4.05 -6.62 -11.34
CA SER A 240 -4.05 -5.31 -11.99
C SER A 240 -4.57 -4.25 -11.02
N GLU A 241 -3.86 -3.14 -10.91
CA GLU A 241 -4.26 -1.97 -10.11
C GLU A 241 -4.33 -0.74 -10.99
N VAL A 242 -5.31 0.12 -10.72
CA VAL A 242 -5.50 1.38 -11.45
C VAL A 242 -4.65 2.46 -10.82
N PHE A 243 -3.95 3.23 -11.66
CA PHE A 243 -3.20 4.40 -11.21
C PHE A 243 -3.49 5.61 -12.09
N ASN A 244 -3.19 6.79 -11.55
CA ASN A 244 -3.31 8.06 -12.26
C ASN A 244 -2.12 8.97 -11.93
N ILE A 245 -1.56 9.62 -12.95
CA ILE A 245 -0.53 10.66 -12.82
C ILE A 245 -1.01 11.87 -13.61
N ASP A 246 -1.26 12.99 -12.95
CA ASP A 246 -1.64 14.22 -13.64
C ASP A 246 -0.46 14.86 -14.39
N GLU A 247 -0.79 15.75 -15.37
CA GLU A 247 0.18 16.39 -16.24
C GLU A 247 1.27 17.13 -15.45
N LYS A 248 0.85 17.95 -14.47
CA LYS A 248 1.80 18.79 -13.69
C LYS A 248 2.74 17.94 -12.84
N THR A 249 2.24 16.85 -12.26
CA THR A 249 3.04 15.90 -11.49
C THR A 249 4.04 15.18 -12.40
N ALA A 250 3.61 14.74 -13.58
CA ALA A 250 4.49 14.10 -14.55
C ALA A 250 5.61 15.03 -14.99
N GLU A 251 5.29 16.27 -15.38
CA GLU A 251 6.28 17.29 -15.78
C GLU A 251 7.31 17.59 -14.67
N LYS A 252 6.88 17.67 -13.42
CA LYS A 252 7.78 17.89 -12.28
C LYS A 252 8.74 16.74 -12.08
N ILE A 253 8.26 15.50 -12.16
CA ILE A 253 9.10 14.30 -12.00
C ILE A 253 10.10 14.20 -13.17
N GLU A 254 9.66 14.39 -14.40
CA GLU A 254 10.50 14.38 -15.60
C GLU A 254 11.59 15.48 -15.54
N SER A 255 11.19 16.69 -15.13
CA SER A 255 12.12 17.82 -14.97
C SER A 255 13.16 17.55 -13.88
N ALA A 256 12.74 16.97 -12.74
CA ALA A 256 13.65 16.59 -11.66
C ALA A 256 14.65 15.53 -12.14
N LYS A 257 14.21 14.49 -12.84
CA LYS A 257 15.10 13.48 -13.42
C LYS A 257 16.08 14.10 -14.43
N LYS A 258 15.60 14.98 -15.30
CA LYS A 258 16.45 15.66 -16.29
C LYS A 258 17.50 16.56 -15.62
N ALA A 259 17.18 17.16 -14.49
CA ALA A 259 18.10 17.97 -13.68
C ALA A 259 19.06 17.10 -12.82
N GLY A 260 18.97 15.78 -12.87
CA GLY A 260 19.79 14.86 -12.06
C GLY A 260 19.35 14.71 -10.60
N ARG A 261 18.21 15.31 -10.22
CA ARG A 261 17.65 15.16 -8.89
C ARG A 261 17.14 13.74 -8.69
N LYS A 262 17.36 13.19 -7.50
CA LYS A 262 16.91 11.85 -7.14
C LYS A 262 15.41 11.83 -6.85
N ILE A 263 14.73 10.81 -7.33
CA ILE A 263 13.31 10.56 -7.07
C ILE A 263 13.22 9.56 -5.93
N ILE A 264 12.64 9.99 -4.80
CA ILE A 264 12.33 9.12 -3.65
C ILE A 264 10.87 8.69 -3.76
N ALA A 265 10.64 7.41 -4.01
CA ALA A 265 9.31 6.85 -3.92
C ALA A 265 8.95 6.59 -2.45
N VAL A 266 7.80 7.09 -2.02
CA VAL A 266 7.22 6.78 -0.71
C VAL A 266 6.24 5.63 -0.86
N GLY A 267 6.67 4.46 -0.46
CA GLY A 267 5.95 3.18 -0.58
C GLY A 267 6.19 2.45 -1.90
N THR A 268 6.06 1.13 -1.83
CA THR A 268 6.18 0.23 -2.98
C THR A 268 5.11 0.48 -4.04
N THR A 269 3.96 1.04 -3.65
CA THR A 269 2.91 1.47 -4.58
C THR A 269 3.38 2.63 -5.47
N SER A 270 4.09 3.61 -4.91
CA SER A 270 4.71 4.70 -5.69
C SER A 270 5.78 4.18 -6.62
N VAL A 271 6.60 3.21 -6.18
CA VAL A 271 7.58 2.54 -7.05
C VAL A 271 6.88 1.89 -8.24
N ARG A 272 5.86 1.06 -7.99
CA ARG A 272 5.15 0.33 -9.04
C ARG A 272 4.48 1.26 -10.04
N THR A 273 3.89 2.36 -9.57
CA THR A 273 3.30 3.37 -10.45
C THR A 273 4.35 4.01 -11.34
N LEU A 274 5.42 4.53 -10.74
CA LEU A 274 6.46 5.24 -11.47
C LEU A 274 7.17 4.34 -12.49
N GLU A 275 7.55 3.12 -12.09
CA GLU A 275 8.25 2.18 -12.98
C GLU A 275 7.33 1.67 -14.11
N SER A 276 6.03 1.53 -13.87
CA SER A 276 5.06 1.17 -14.92
C SER A 276 4.80 2.30 -15.90
N ALA A 277 4.77 3.54 -15.40
CA ALA A 277 4.47 4.70 -16.21
C ALA A 277 5.68 5.23 -17.00
N TRP A 278 6.92 4.85 -16.61
CA TRP A 278 8.15 5.40 -17.19
C TRP A 278 8.49 4.73 -18.52
N ILE A 279 8.29 5.45 -19.62
CA ILE A 279 8.55 4.98 -21.00
C ILE A 279 9.43 6.02 -21.70
N ASP A 280 10.60 5.61 -22.15
CA ASP A 280 11.55 6.41 -22.95
C ASP A 280 11.81 7.82 -22.37
N GLY A 281 12.00 7.90 -21.05
CA GLY A 281 12.32 9.14 -20.35
C GLY A 281 11.12 10.03 -20.02
N LYS A 282 9.90 9.54 -20.24
CA LYS A 282 8.64 10.24 -19.95
C LYS A 282 7.70 9.36 -19.12
N LEU A 283 6.83 10.00 -18.37
CA LEU A 283 5.75 9.33 -17.65
C LEU A 283 4.47 9.29 -18.50
N ASN A 284 3.86 8.13 -18.56
CA ASN A 284 2.52 7.97 -19.11
C ASN A 284 1.50 8.64 -18.18
N ARG A 285 0.74 9.61 -18.70
CA ARG A 285 -0.16 10.48 -17.95
C ARG A 285 -1.58 9.94 -17.92
N GLY A 286 -2.37 10.45 -16.99
CA GLY A 286 -3.78 10.08 -16.85
C GLY A 286 -3.99 8.71 -16.22
N GLY A 287 -5.22 8.19 -16.35
CA GLY A 287 -5.62 6.90 -15.79
C GLY A 287 -5.07 5.73 -16.59
N ASN A 288 -4.35 4.84 -15.93
CA ASN A 288 -3.74 3.66 -16.51
C ASN A 288 -3.86 2.46 -15.56
N LYS A 289 -3.42 1.29 -16.00
CA LYS A 289 -3.38 0.06 -15.19
C LYS A 289 -1.97 -0.50 -15.11
N THR A 290 -1.62 -1.09 -13.98
CA THR A 290 -0.37 -1.82 -13.79
C THR A 290 -0.58 -3.19 -13.19
N SER A 291 0.12 -4.17 -13.71
CA SER A 291 0.32 -5.49 -13.11
C SER A 291 1.80 -5.81 -12.99
N ILE A 292 2.65 -4.76 -12.90
CA ILE A 292 4.09 -4.94 -12.83
C ILE A 292 4.47 -5.75 -11.59
N PHE A 293 5.27 -6.77 -11.82
CA PHE A 293 5.94 -7.54 -10.77
C PHE A 293 7.44 -7.27 -10.84
N ILE A 294 7.96 -6.58 -9.84
CA ILE A 294 9.38 -6.20 -9.75
C ILE A 294 10.08 -7.21 -8.86
N TYR A 295 11.08 -7.89 -9.40
CA TYR A 295 11.89 -8.90 -8.72
C TYR A 295 13.37 -8.74 -9.08
N PRO A 296 14.31 -9.39 -8.38
CA PRO A 296 15.76 -9.26 -8.65
C PRO A 296 16.13 -9.46 -10.11
N GLY A 297 16.94 -8.54 -10.64
CA GLY A 297 17.25 -8.41 -12.07
C GLY A 297 16.50 -7.28 -12.77
N TYR A 298 15.45 -6.71 -12.14
CA TYR A 298 14.76 -5.53 -12.67
C TYR A 298 15.69 -4.30 -12.63
N LYS A 299 15.67 -3.50 -13.72
CA LYS A 299 16.43 -2.26 -13.82
C LYS A 299 15.50 -1.07 -13.58
N PHE A 300 15.64 -0.45 -12.43
CA PHE A 300 14.86 0.76 -12.07
C PHE A 300 15.24 1.92 -13.00
N LYS A 301 14.23 2.63 -13.48
CA LYS A 301 14.35 3.74 -14.45
C LYS A 301 13.94 5.07 -13.82
N ALA A 302 12.85 5.08 -13.08
CA ALA A 302 12.26 6.28 -12.50
C ALA A 302 12.73 6.52 -11.06
N VAL A 303 12.84 5.46 -10.23
CA VAL A 303 13.05 5.55 -8.79
C VAL A 303 14.52 5.41 -8.43
N ASP A 304 15.05 6.34 -7.65
CA ASP A 304 16.45 6.38 -7.21
C ASP A 304 16.62 6.01 -5.73
N ALA A 305 15.62 6.30 -4.89
CA ALA A 305 15.59 5.94 -3.48
C ALA A 305 14.17 5.54 -3.06
N LEU A 306 14.05 4.75 -2.00
CA LEU A 306 12.79 4.17 -1.54
C LEU A 306 12.62 4.35 -0.04
N PHE A 307 11.52 5.00 0.37
CA PHE A 307 11.04 4.99 1.74
C PHE A 307 9.90 3.97 1.86
N THR A 308 10.01 2.98 2.72
CA THR A 308 9.03 1.88 2.83
C THR A 308 8.94 1.30 4.25
N ASN A 309 7.91 0.49 4.53
CA ASN A 309 7.83 -0.33 5.74
C ASN A 309 8.72 -1.57 5.63
N PHE A 310 8.91 -2.26 6.77
CA PHE A 310 9.40 -3.64 6.77
C PHE A 310 8.26 -4.59 6.35
N HIS A 311 8.57 -5.54 5.46
CA HIS A 311 7.61 -6.42 4.82
C HIS A 311 7.69 -7.87 5.35
N THR A 312 6.66 -8.67 5.04
CA THR A 312 6.62 -10.08 5.43
C THR A 312 7.57 -10.96 4.64
N PRO A 313 7.97 -12.10 5.23
CA PRO A 313 8.62 -13.16 4.48
C PRO A 313 7.81 -13.57 3.24
N GLU A 314 8.50 -13.92 2.17
CA GLU A 314 7.94 -14.49 0.94
C GLU A 314 6.86 -13.62 0.25
N SER A 315 6.79 -12.31 0.55
CA SER A 315 5.83 -11.38 -0.05
C SER A 315 6.37 -10.71 -1.31
N THR A 316 5.45 -10.30 -2.19
CA THR A 316 5.79 -9.50 -3.39
C THR A 316 6.50 -8.20 -3.03
N LEU A 317 6.22 -7.66 -1.84
CA LEU A 317 6.81 -6.42 -1.35
C LEU A 317 8.26 -6.61 -0.93
N LEU A 318 8.58 -7.71 -0.21
CA LEU A 318 9.97 -8.06 0.12
C LEU A 318 10.79 -8.35 -1.15
N ILE A 319 10.18 -9.03 -2.11
CA ILE A 319 10.82 -9.31 -3.40
C ILE A 319 11.16 -8.01 -4.14
N LEU A 320 10.25 -7.02 -4.16
CA LEU A 320 10.50 -5.70 -4.75
C LEU A 320 11.65 -4.96 -4.06
N VAL A 321 11.64 -4.91 -2.73
CA VAL A 321 12.70 -4.24 -1.96
C VAL A 321 14.05 -4.95 -2.18
N SER A 322 14.03 -6.28 -2.27
CA SER A 322 15.21 -7.08 -2.61
C SER A 322 15.72 -6.83 -4.04
N ALA A 323 14.82 -6.55 -4.98
CA ALA A 323 15.20 -6.13 -6.33
C ALA A 323 15.87 -4.75 -6.32
N PHE A 324 15.46 -3.87 -5.39
CA PHE A 324 15.96 -2.50 -5.31
C PHE A 324 17.35 -2.38 -4.70
N ALA A 325 17.64 -3.14 -3.64
CA ALA A 325 18.91 -3.01 -2.90
C ALA A 325 19.81 -4.26 -2.92
N GLY A 326 19.33 -5.37 -3.50
CA GLY A 326 19.97 -6.67 -3.41
C GLY A 326 19.39 -7.53 -2.28
N ARG A 327 19.13 -8.80 -2.60
CA ARG A 327 18.45 -9.73 -1.69
C ARG A 327 19.23 -9.93 -0.39
N GLU A 328 20.52 -10.23 -0.48
CA GLU A 328 21.38 -10.52 0.67
C GLU A 328 21.41 -9.33 1.62
N LEU A 329 21.64 -8.12 1.10
CA LEU A 329 21.69 -6.89 1.88
C LEU A 329 20.36 -6.59 2.60
N ILE A 330 19.23 -6.86 1.93
CA ILE A 330 17.91 -6.69 2.54
C ILE A 330 17.67 -7.72 3.63
N LEU A 331 17.99 -9.00 3.41
CA LEU A 331 17.81 -10.04 4.44
C LEU A 331 18.70 -9.79 5.67
N GLU A 332 19.94 -9.34 5.49
CA GLU A 332 20.82 -8.91 6.58
C GLU A 332 20.21 -7.72 7.34
N SER A 333 19.69 -6.72 6.63
CA SER A 333 19.05 -5.55 7.25
C SER A 333 17.79 -5.93 8.03
N TYR A 334 17.04 -6.92 7.55
CA TYR A 334 15.86 -7.44 8.25
C TYR A 334 16.25 -8.25 9.49
N ALA A 335 17.31 -9.06 9.42
CA ALA A 335 17.84 -9.75 10.58
C ALA A 335 18.31 -8.76 11.68
N GLU A 336 18.97 -7.69 11.28
CA GLU A 336 19.35 -6.60 12.19
C GLU A 336 18.11 -5.91 12.78
N ALA A 337 17.09 -5.59 11.96
CA ALA A 337 15.86 -4.97 12.43
C ALA A 337 15.13 -5.85 13.46
N ILE A 338 15.07 -7.17 13.24
CA ILE A 338 14.50 -8.13 14.20
C ILE A 338 15.28 -8.10 15.52
N LYS A 339 16.61 -8.18 15.46
CA LYS A 339 17.47 -8.14 16.63
C LYS A 339 17.30 -6.85 17.43
N GLU A 340 17.12 -5.73 16.73
CA GLU A 340 16.91 -4.41 17.32
C GLU A 340 15.46 -4.15 17.75
N GLY A 341 14.53 -5.13 17.57
CA GLY A 341 13.14 -5.02 17.98
C GLY A 341 12.33 -4.02 17.15
N TYR A 342 12.59 -3.91 15.84
CA TYR A 342 11.74 -3.16 14.92
C TYR A 342 10.40 -3.88 14.73
N HIS A 343 9.34 -3.09 14.55
CA HIS A 343 8.03 -3.62 14.23
C HIS A 343 7.81 -3.64 12.72
N PHE A 344 7.07 -4.65 12.29
CA PHE A 344 6.86 -4.96 10.88
C PHE A 344 5.43 -4.65 10.42
N PHE A 345 5.22 -4.55 9.10
CA PHE A 345 3.96 -4.32 8.39
C PHE A 345 3.43 -2.88 8.48
N SER A 346 2.10 -2.70 8.25
CA SER A 346 1.44 -1.42 8.01
C SER A 346 1.62 -0.39 9.12
N TYR A 347 1.57 -0.84 10.36
CA TYR A 347 1.74 0.00 11.55
C TYR A 347 3.14 -0.08 12.16
N GLY A 348 4.02 -0.87 11.55
CA GLY A 348 5.39 -1.04 11.98
C GLY A 348 6.29 0.14 11.69
N ASP A 349 7.58 -0.14 11.64
CA ASP A 349 8.65 0.83 11.43
C ASP A 349 9.00 0.97 9.94
N ALA A 350 9.94 1.87 9.63
CA ALA A 350 10.26 2.23 8.26
C ALA A 350 11.73 2.03 7.91
N MET A 351 12.00 1.92 6.61
CA MET A 351 13.32 1.97 6.00
C MET A 351 13.40 3.12 4.98
N LEU A 352 14.56 3.77 4.89
CA LEU A 352 14.96 4.61 3.77
C LEU A 352 16.16 3.95 3.09
N ILE A 353 15.99 3.56 1.83
CA ILE A 353 17.01 2.89 1.01
C ILE A 353 17.46 3.84 -0.09
N TYR A 354 18.73 4.19 -0.20
CA TYR A 354 19.27 5.18 -1.14
C TYR A 354 20.64 4.77 -1.71
#